data_e8568d5540edf98d5a23289ea4911924
#
_entry.id   e8568d5540edf98d5a23289ea4911924
#
_cell.length_a   1.000
_cell.length_b   1.000
_cell.length_c   1.000
_cell.angle_alpha   90.00
_cell.angle_beta   90.00
_cell.angle_gamma   90.00
#
_symmetry.space_group_name_H-M   'P 1'
#
loop_
_entity.id
_entity.type
_entity.pdbx_description
1 polymer ?
#
loop_
_entity_poly.entity_id
_entity_poly.type
_entity_poly.pdbx_seq_one_letter_code
_entity_poly.pdbx_strand_id
1 'polypeptide(L)'
;MTPYSIDKYASERYTIDYGRLYNIPTVAVRLFNVYGPRQNPNSEYSGVLSIVTKCLKENKPFTLYGDGSQTRDFVYVEDVVNALIKISTETNEPTVYNIANGDETSLIDVIHTYEEIVGIKLNIIKKEARQEDINKSRADVSKLKGIGFKPQWSLHDSLTNYWKYYSEN
;
A
#
# COMPACT_ATOMS: atom_id res chain seq x y z
N MET A 1 -7.41 18.02 5.66
CA MET A 1 -6.62 18.00 4.41
C MET A 1 -5.24 18.52 4.73
N THR A 2 -4.16 17.80 4.39
CA THR A 2 -2.78 18.18 4.66
C THR A 2 -2.15 18.88 3.45
N PRO A 3 -1.09 19.69 3.59
CA PRO A 3 -0.37 20.26 2.44
C PRO A 3 0.05 19.19 1.42
N TYR A 4 0.56 18.04 1.90
CA TYR A 4 0.91 16.91 1.05
C TYR A 4 -0.28 16.42 0.19
N SER A 5 -1.47 16.29 0.78
CA SER A 5 -2.64 15.81 0.03
C SER A 5 -3.12 16.84 -1.01
N ILE A 6 -2.93 18.12 -0.75
CA ILE A 6 -3.21 19.20 -1.70
C ILE A 6 -2.27 19.12 -2.90
N ASP A 7 -0.96 18.97 -2.66
CA ASP A 7 0.05 18.89 -3.72
C ASP A 7 -0.17 17.64 -4.61
N LYS A 8 -0.49 16.49 -4.00
CA LYS A 8 -0.81 15.27 -4.76
C LYS A 8 -2.07 15.41 -5.59
N TYR A 9 -3.11 16.04 -5.03
CA TYR A 9 -4.33 16.31 -5.79
C TYR A 9 -4.10 17.32 -6.92
N ALA A 10 -3.33 18.36 -6.69
CA ALA A 10 -2.96 19.31 -7.74
C ALA A 10 -2.19 18.63 -8.88
N SER A 11 -1.21 17.77 -8.55
CA SER A 11 -0.45 16.97 -9.54
C SER A 11 -1.37 16.07 -10.37
N GLU A 12 -2.34 15.41 -9.74
CA GLU A 12 -3.35 14.62 -10.43
C GLU A 12 -4.15 15.49 -11.42
N ARG A 13 -4.62 16.65 -10.96
CA ARG A 13 -5.40 17.57 -11.81
C ARG A 13 -4.59 18.07 -12.99
N TYR A 14 -3.35 18.50 -12.76
CA TYR A 14 -2.45 18.91 -13.84
C TYR A 14 -2.27 17.81 -14.88
N THR A 15 -1.98 16.58 -14.46
CA THR A 15 -1.81 15.44 -15.36
C THR A 15 -3.02 15.25 -16.28
N ILE A 16 -4.22 15.24 -15.69
CA ILE A 16 -5.47 15.02 -16.44
C ILE A 16 -5.80 16.19 -17.36
N ASP A 17 -5.69 17.41 -16.87
CA ASP A 17 -6.10 18.59 -17.62
C ASP A 17 -5.13 18.91 -18.76
N TYR A 18 -3.81 18.69 -18.57
CA TYR A 18 -2.83 18.76 -19.67
C TYR A 18 -3.08 17.68 -20.71
N GLY A 19 -3.39 16.45 -20.29
CA GLY A 19 -3.76 15.40 -21.23
C GLY A 19 -4.93 15.79 -22.13
N ARG A 20 -5.96 16.39 -21.55
CA ARG A 20 -7.13 16.86 -22.31
C ARG A 20 -6.79 18.05 -23.21
N LEU A 21 -6.06 19.03 -22.68
CA LEU A 21 -5.75 20.27 -23.38
C LEU A 21 -4.88 20.04 -24.61
N TYR A 22 -3.91 19.12 -24.49
CA TYR A 22 -2.93 18.84 -25.55
C TYR A 22 -3.18 17.52 -26.29
N ASN A 23 -4.30 16.86 -26.02
CA ASN A 23 -4.66 15.56 -26.61
C ASN A 23 -3.56 14.49 -26.42
N ILE A 24 -3.02 14.42 -25.20
CA ILE A 24 -1.99 13.46 -24.81
C ILE A 24 -2.62 12.37 -23.94
N PRO A 25 -2.51 11.08 -24.29
CA PRO A 25 -2.95 10.00 -23.40
C PRO A 25 -2.21 10.07 -22.07
N THR A 26 -2.92 10.39 -21.00
CA THR A 26 -2.35 10.54 -19.66
C THR A 26 -3.16 9.77 -18.64
N VAL A 27 -2.49 9.17 -17.67
CA VAL A 27 -3.13 8.52 -16.54
C VAL A 27 -2.50 8.98 -15.24
N ALA A 28 -3.32 9.44 -14.31
CA ALA A 28 -2.92 9.60 -12.93
C ALA A 28 -3.32 8.36 -12.13
N VAL A 29 -2.43 7.90 -11.24
CA VAL A 29 -2.70 6.75 -10.38
C VAL A 29 -2.65 7.14 -8.91
N ARG A 30 -3.62 6.65 -8.14
CA ARG A 30 -3.64 6.77 -6.69
C ARG A 30 -3.21 5.45 -6.09
N LEU A 31 -1.97 5.41 -5.63
CA LEU A 31 -1.42 4.23 -4.95
C LEU A 31 -1.91 4.20 -3.51
N PHE A 32 -2.43 3.05 -3.08
CA PHE A 32 -2.80 2.82 -1.69
C PHE A 32 -1.58 2.33 -0.90
N ASN A 33 -1.73 1.48 0.10
CA ASN A 33 -0.62 1.10 0.97
C ASN A 33 0.29 0.06 0.29
N VAL A 34 1.17 0.54 -0.60
CA VAL A 34 2.12 -0.32 -1.33
C VAL A 34 3.19 -0.84 -0.38
N TYR A 35 3.51 -2.12 -0.51
CA TYR A 35 4.61 -2.76 0.21
C TYR A 35 5.32 -3.79 -0.67
N GLY A 36 6.53 -4.16 -0.26
CA GLY A 36 7.29 -5.20 -0.96
C GLY A 36 8.80 -4.97 -0.91
N PRO A 37 9.58 -5.83 -1.60
CA PRO A 37 11.02 -5.74 -1.70
C PRO A 37 11.53 -4.34 -2.07
N ARG A 38 12.69 -3.96 -1.52
CA ARG A 38 13.36 -2.67 -1.72
C ARG A 38 12.70 -1.46 -1.04
N GLN A 39 11.60 -1.65 -0.29
CA GLN A 39 11.05 -0.58 0.51
C GLN A 39 12.02 -0.22 1.65
N ASN A 40 12.39 1.06 1.76
CA ASN A 40 13.32 1.50 2.80
C ASN A 40 12.59 1.67 4.15
N PRO A 41 12.85 0.83 5.17
CA PRO A 41 12.15 0.91 6.46
C PRO A 41 12.56 2.11 7.31
N ASN A 42 13.62 2.83 6.94
CA ASN A 42 14.15 3.98 7.69
C ASN A 42 13.63 5.32 7.13
N SER A 43 12.85 5.31 6.07
CA SER A 43 12.23 6.53 5.55
C SER A 43 11.11 7.01 6.46
N GLU A 44 10.96 8.31 6.63
CA GLU A 44 9.82 8.92 7.34
C GLU A 44 8.46 8.60 6.69
N TYR A 45 8.51 8.25 5.40
CA TYR A 45 7.33 7.84 4.61
C TYR A 45 7.15 6.32 4.54
N SER A 46 7.89 5.57 5.37
CA SER A 46 7.80 4.11 5.38
C SER A 46 6.43 3.66 5.87
N GLY A 47 5.80 2.79 5.08
CA GLY A 47 4.55 2.15 5.47
C GLY A 47 4.74 1.24 6.68
N VAL A 48 3.67 1.04 7.44
CA VAL A 48 3.69 0.25 8.69
C VAL A 48 4.27 -1.15 8.51
N LEU A 49 4.07 -1.79 7.35
CA LEU A 49 4.60 -3.14 7.07
C LEU A 49 6.12 -3.18 7.05
N SER A 50 6.79 -2.15 6.52
CA SER A 50 8.25 -2.09 6.54
C SER A 50 8.82 -1.93 7.95
N ILE A 51 8.09 -1.22 8.81
CA ILE A 51 8.46 -1.07 10.23
C ILE A 51 8.28 -2.40 10.97
N VAL A 52 7.16 -3.10 10.76
CA VAL A 52 6.90 -4.44 11.33
C VAL A 52 8.00 -5.42 10.90
N THR A 53 8.30 -5.47 9.59
CA THR A 53 9.37 -6.32 9.03
C THR A 53 10.71 -6.05 9.71
N LYS A 54 11.07 -4.77 9.87
CA LYS A 54 12.31 -4.37 10.54
C LYS A 54 12.34 -4.78 12.00
N CYS A 55 11.24 -4.56 12.73
CA CYS A 55 11.14 -4.94 14.14
C CYS A 55 11.29 -6.46 14.32
N LEU A 56 10.69 -7.27 13.45
CA LEU A 56 10.86 -8.73 13.46
C LEU A 56 12.31 -9.14 13.17
N LYS A 57 12.92 -8.58 12.12
CA LYS A 57 14.32 -8.90 11.74
C LYS A 57 15.31 -8.53 12.84
N GLU A 58 15.15 -7.36 13.46
CA GLU A 58 16.07 -6.84 14.46
C GLU A 58 15.71 -7.28 15.90
N ASN A 59 14.65 -8.07 16.06
CA ASN A 59 14.09 -8.46 17.38
C ASN A 59 13.84 -7.23 18.28
N LYS A 60 13.33 -6.16 17.68
CA LYS A 60 13.00 -4.91 18.38
C LYS A 60 11.51 -4.78 18.63
N PRO A 61 11.10 -4.04 19.68
CA PRO A 61 9.70 -3.82 19.95
C PRO A 61 9.07 -2.94 18.87
N PHE A 62 7.83 -3.32 18.48
CA PHE A 62 6.95 -2.54 17.62
C PHE A 62 5.96 -1.73 18.46
N THR A 63 5.87 -0.44 18.21
CA THR A 63 4.87 0.41 18.86
C THR A 63 3.55 0.36 18.12
N LEU A 64 2.54 -0.26 18.73
CA LEU A 64 1.17 -0.29 18.21
C LEU A 64 0.36 0.84 18.85
N TYR A 65 -0.17 1.73 18.02
CA TYR A 65 -1.10 2.78 18.45
C TYR A 65 -2.54 2.26 18.35
N GLY A 66 -3.28 2.30 19.46
CA GLY A 66 -4.60 1.70 19.57
C GLY A 66 -4.53 0.18 19.77
N ASP A 67 -5.56 -0.50 19.32
CA ASP A 67 -5.73 -1.96 19.45
C ASP A 67 -5.32 -2.75 18.19
N GLY A 68 -4.98 -2.05 17.10
CA GLY A 68 -4.63 -2.66 15.82
C GLY A 68 -5.82 -2.98 14.91
N SER A 69 -7.04 -2.56 15.30
CA SER A 69 -8.26 -2.76 14.50
C SER A 69 -8.35 -1.83 13.28
N GLN A 70 -7.50 -0.80 13.21
CA GLN A 70 -7.45 0.08 12.05
C GLN A 70 -7.13 -0.70 10.78
N THR A 71 -7.94 -0.49 9.72
CA THR A 71 -7.80 -1.21 8.47
C THR A 71 -7.10 -0.38 7.40
N ARG A 72 -6.38 -1.07 6.51
CA ARG A 72 -5.77 -0.49 5.31
C ARG A 72 -5.96 -1.43 4.12
N ASP A 73 -5.97 -0.85 2.95
CA ASP A 73 -5.90 -1.57 1.69
C ASP A 73 -4.42 -1.71 1.30
N PHE A 74 -3.86 -2.87 1.60
CA PHE A 74 -2.46 -3.19 1.31
C PHE A 74 -2.37 -3.79 -0.09
N VAL A 75 -1.42 -3.31 -0.90
CA VAL A 75 -1.18 -3.81 -2.25
C VAL A 75 0.30 -4.15 -2.44
N TYR A 76 0.56 -5.34 -2.95
CA TYR A 76 1.93 -5.79 -3.20
C TYR A 76 2.54 -5.09 -4.40
N VAL A 77 3.83 -4.77 -4.33
CA VAL A 77 4.52 -3.97 -5.36
C VAL A 77 4.46 -4.58 -6.75
N GLU A 78 4.49 -5.91 -6.88
CA GLU A 78 4.39 -6.58 -8.19
C GLU A 78 2.98 -6.42 -8.79
N ASP A 79 1.93 -6.46 -7.98
CA ASP A 79 0.57 -6.16 -8.44
C ASP A 79 0.43 -4.69 -8.88
N VAL A 80 1.14 -3.77 -8.21
CA VAL A 80 1.20 -2.37 -8.64
C VAL A 80 1.84 -2.26 -10.02
N VAL A 81 2.99 -2.94 -10.25
CA VAL A 81 3.67 -2.93 -11.55
C VAL A 81 2.77 -3.53 -12.64
N ASN A 82 2.14 -4.66 -12.36
CA ASN A 82 1.20 -5.31 -13.30
C ASN A 82 0.00 -4.41 -13.61
N ALA A 83 -0.53 -3.71 -12.62
CA ALA A 83 -1.61 -2.73 -12.83
C ALA A 83 -1.14 -1.56 -13.72
N LEU A 84 0.06 -1.01 -13.49
CA LEU A 84 0.61 0.07 -14.32
C LEU A 84 0.79 -0.36 -15.78
N ILE A 85 1.34 -1.56 -16.02
CA ILE A 85 1.47 -2.14 -17.36
C ILE A 85 0.09 -2.26 -18.00
N LYS A 86 -0.88 -2.87 -17.29
CA LYS A 86 -2.23 -3.05 -17.80
C LYS A 86 -2.90 -1.72 -18.15
N ILE A 87 -2.80 -0.72 -17.27
CA ILE A 87 -3.34 0.62 -17.49
C ILE A 87 -2.72 1.25 -18.75
N SER A 88 -1.39 1.12 -18.93
CA SER A 88 -0.68 1.72 -20.06
C SER A 88 -1.07 1.14 -21.42
N THR A 89 -1.55 -0.11 -21.45
CA THR A 89 -1.97 -0.78 -22.69
C THR A 89 -3.47 -0.63 -22.99
N GLU A 90 -4.28 -0.44 -21.96
CA GLU A 90 -5.76 -0.46 -22.10
C GLU A 90 -6.40 0.94 -22.04
N THR A 91 -5.59 1.99 -21.77
CA THR A 91 -6.14 3.33 -21.53
C THR A 91 -5.57 4.33 -22.50
N ASN A 92 -6.45 4.97 -23.29
CA ASN A 92 -6.08 5.97 -24.29
C ASN A 92 -6.62 7.39 -23.96
N GLU A 93 -7.38 7.53 -22.88
CA GLU A 93 -8.04 8.78 -22.50
C GLU A 93 -7.52 9.29 -21.15
N PRO A 94 -7.41 10.60 -20.96
CA PRO A 94 -6.98 11.19 -19.68
C PRO A 94 -7.91 10.76 -18.54
N THR A 95 -7.37 10.01 -17.58
CA THR A 95 -8.19 9.41 -16.53
C THR A 95 -7.41 9.08 -15.26
N VAL A 96 -8.12 8.69 -14.18
CA VAL A 96 -7.55 8.34 -12.88
C VAL A 96 -7.92 6.91 -12.51
N TYR A 97 -6.95 6.15 -11.97
CA TYR A 97 -7.16 4.82 -11.39
C TYR A 97 -6.67 4.76 -9.95
N ASN A 98 -7.44 4.09 -9.10
CA ASN A 98 -6.95 3.63 -7.80
C ASN A 98 -6.23 2.29 -8.01
N ILE A 99 -5.00 2.16 -7.51
CA ILE A 99 -4.25 0.89 -7.51
C ILE A 99 -4.19 0.38 -6.08
N ALA A 100 -4.92 -0.69 -5.82
CA ALA A 100 -5.13 -1.34 -4.53
C ALA A 100 -5.69 -2.75 -4.75
N ASN A 101 -5.86 -3.52 -3.68
CA ASN A 101 -6.56 -4.82 -3.75
C ASN A 101 -8.09 -4.67 -3.73
N GLY A 102 -8.60 -3.60 -3.13
CA GLY A 102 -10.02 -3.40 -2.88
C GLY A 102 -10.52 -4.13 -1.62
N ASP A 103 -9.60 -4.53 -0.74
CA ASP A 103 -9.90 -5.24 0.51
C ASP A 103 -9.47 -4.41 1.73
N GLU A 104 -10.09 -4.72 2.87
CA GLU A 104 -9.72 -4.16 4.17
C GLU A 104 -8.99 -5.21 4.99
N THR A 105 -7.74 -4.93 5.38
CA THR A 105 -6.99 -5.79 6.30
C THR A 105 -6.64 -4.99 7.55
N SER A 106 -6.93 -5.53 8.73
CA SER A 106 -6.55 -4.89 9.98
C SER A 106 -5.05 -5.01 10.23
N LEU A 107 -4.48 -4.03 10.94
CA LEU A 107 -3.06 -4.08 11.28
C LEU A 107 -2.73 -5.29 12.15
N ILE A 108 -3.65 -5.68 13.05
CA ILE A 108 -3.42 -6.85 13.90
C ILE A 108 -3.43 -8.15 13.10
N ASP A 109 -4.30 -8.29 12.07
CA ASP A 109 -4.31 -9.47 11.20
C ASP A 109 -3.03 -9.58 10.37
N VAL A 110 -2.50 -8.46 9.89
CA VAL A 110 -1.20 -8.42 9.22
C VAL A 110 -0.07 -8.88 10.15
N ILE A 111 -0.07 -8.40 11.39
CA ILE A 111 0.93 -8.81 12.39
C ILE A 111 0.85 -10.32 12.65
N HIS A 112 -0.35 -10.86 12.86
CA HIS A 112 -0.55 -12.30 13.08
C HIS A 112 -0.08 -13.12 11.87
N THR A 113 -0.42 -12.70 10.65
CA THR A 113 0.06 -13.36 9.43
C THR A 113 1.60 -13.36 9.35
N TYR A 114 2.23 -12.25 9.71
CA TYR A 114 3.70 -12.19 9.77
C TYR A 114 4.29 -13.12 10.83
N GLU A 115 3.70 -13.16 12.03
CA GLU A 115 4.12 -14.04 13.10
C GLU A 115 4.06 -15.53 12.70
N GLU A 116 3.01 -15.91 11.96
CA GLU A 116 2.84 -17.26 11.40
C GLU A 116 3.92 -17.58 10.37
N ILE A 117 4.20 -16.65 9.44
CA ILE A 117 5.22 -16.82 8.38
C ILE A 117 6.61 -16.94 8.98
N VAL A 118 6.95 -16.07 9.94
CA VAL A 118 8.30 -15.96 10.50
C VAL A 118 8.54 -16.97 11.63
N GLY A 119 7.48 -17.44 12.28
CA GLY A 119 7.56 -18.32 13.46
C GLY A 119 8.03 -17.58 14.73
N ILE A 120 8.02 -16.25 14.73
CA ILE A 120 8.48 -15.40 15.86
C ILE A 120 7.33 -14.46 16.25
N LYS A 121 7.09 -14.33 17.55
CA LYS A 121 6.12 -13.36 18.08
C LYS A 121 6.74 -11.96 18.12
N LEU A 122 5.99 -10.99 17.59
CA LEU A 122 6.39 -9.58 17.62
C LEU A 122 6.23 -9.03 19.04
N ASN A 123 7.28 -8.42 19.56
CA ASN A 123 7.21 -7.71 20.83
C ASN A 123 6.43 -6.38 20.64
N ILE A 124 5.20 -6.31 21.14
CA ILE A 124 4.31 -5.16 20.94
C ILE A 124 4.25 -4.28 22.18
N ILE A 125 4.58 -3.01 22.02
CA ILE A 125 4.35 -1.96 23.00
C ILE A 125 3.09 -1.19 22.59
N LYS A 126 2.01 -1.32 23.34
CA LYS A 126 0.75 -0.61 23.08
C LYS A 126 0.82 0.83 23.58
N LYS A 127 0.34 1.76 22.76
CA LYS A 127 0.14 3.17 23.10
C LYS A 127 -1.29 3.60 22.75
N GLU A 128 -1.71 4.73 23.30
CA GLU A 128 -3.02 5.31 22.96
C GLU A 128 -3.16 5.57 21.46
N ALA A 129 -4.38 5.41 20.95
CA ALA A 129 -4.67 5.68 19.55
C ALA A 129 -4.39 7.14 19.20
N ARG A 130 -3.86 7.38 18.00
CA ARG A 130 -3.64 8.74 17.50
C ARG A 130 -4.99 9.34 17.07
N GLN A 131 -5.26 10.57 17.46
CA GLN A 131 -6.53 11.25 17.14
C GLN A 131 -6.78 11.42 15.63
N GLU A 132 -5.70 11.49 14.85
CA GLU A 132 -5.78 11.72 13.39
C GLU A 132 -5.68 10.44 12.57
N ASP A 133 -5.64 9.26 13.20
CA ASP A 133 -5.48 8.01 12.47
C ASP A 133 -6.78 7.64 11.77
N ILE A 134 -6.67 7.28 10.48
CA ILE A 134 -7.81 6.84 9.69
C ILE A 134 -8.19 5.43 10.17
N ASN A 135 -9.37 5.26 10.72
CA ASN A 135 -9.82 3.97 11.23
C ASN A 135 -10.02 2.93 10.12
N LYS A 136 -10.60 3.34 8.99
CA LYS A 136 -10.88 2.45 7.86
C LYS A 136 -10.45 3.09 6.54
N SER A 137 -9.70 2.33 5.73
CA SER A 137 -9.26 2.77 4.41
C SER A 137 -9.34 1.62 3.43
N ARG A 138 -10.25 1.75 2.46
CA ARG A 138 -10.46 0.80 1.37
C ARG A 138 -10.63 1.56 0.06
N ALA A 139 -10.00 1.07 -1.01
CA ALA A 139 -10.15 1.64 -2.34
C ALA A 139 -11.40 1.14 -3.06
N ASP A 140 -12.03 1.99 -3.84
CA ASP A 140 -12.86 1.54 -4.94
C ASP A 140 -11.95 1.23 -6.14
N VAL A 141 -11.85 -0.05 -6.47
CA VAL A 141 -11.04 -0.58 -7.58
C VAL A 141 -11.89 -1.02 -8.77
N SER A 142 -13.18 -0.66 -8.81
CA SER A 142 -14.12 -1.09 -9.85
C SER A 142 -13.62 -0.74 -11.25
N LYS A 143 -13.05 0.44 -11.41
CA LYS A 143 -12.50 0.90 -12.68
C LYS A 143 -11.29 0.09 -13.13
N LEU A 144 -10.38 -0.25 -12.22
CA LEU A 144 -9.21 -1.09 -12.49
C LEU A 144 -9.63 -2.52 -12.86
N LYS A 145 -10.62 -3.06 -12.14
CA LYS A 145 -11.23 -4.36 -12.47
C LYS A 145 -11.93 -4.33 -13.84
N GLY A 146 -12.53 -3.19 -14.21
CA GLY A 146 -13.21 -3.00 -15.50
C GLY A 146 -12.30 -3.15 -16.72
N ILE A 147 -11.00 -2.88 -16.60
CA ILE A 147 -10.00 -3.15 -17.65
C ILE A 147 -9.38 -4.57 -17.55
N GLY A 148 -9.97 -5.46 -16.75
CA GLY A 148 -9.55 -6.85 -16.61
C GLY A 148 -8.36 -7.08 -15.69
N PHE A 149 -7.99 -6.11 -14.85
CA PHE A 149 -6.95 -6.30 -13.83
C PHE A 149 -7.49 -7.13 -12.66
N LYS A 150 -6.66 -8.06 -12.18
CA LYS A 150 -6.89 -8.84 -10.95
C LYS A 150 -5.57 -8.93 -10.19
N PRO A 151 -5.53 -8.59 -8.89
CA PRO A 151 -4.37 -8.88 -8.04
C PRO A 151 -4.04 -10.36 -8.09
N GLN A 152 -2.76 -10.69 -8.11
CA GLN A 152 -2.25 -12.07 -8.21
C GLN A 152 -1.71 -12.58 -6.87
N TRP A 153 -1.35 -11.67 -5.98
CA TRP A 153 -0.72 -12.00 -4.71
C TRP A 153 -1.72 -11.99 -3.56
N SER A 154 -1.79 -13.11 -2.83
CA SER A 154 -2.44 -13.12 -1.52
C SER A 154 -1.62 -12.33 -0.50
N LEU A 155 -2.23 -11.89 0.60
CA LEU A 155 -1.50 -11.25 1.69
C LEU A 155 -0.40 -12.18 2.23
N HIS A 156 -0.70 -13.45 2.45
CA HIS A 156 0.23 -14.43 2.98
C HIS A 156 1.43 -14.63 2.05
N ASP A 157 1.21 -14.86 0.74
CA ASP A 157 2.30 -15.14 -0.21
C ASP A 157 3.19 -13.92 -0.42
N SER A 158 2.59 -12.74 -0.50
CA SER A 158 3.33 -11.49 -0.66
C SER A 158 4.16 -11.12 0.57
N LEU A 159 3.63 -11.34 1.79
CA LEU A 159 4.38 -11.16 3.02
C LEU A 159 5.52 -12.19 3.15
N THR A 160 5.28 -13.44 2.72
CA THR A 160 6.32 -14.48 2.67
C THR A 160 7.47 -14.07 1.74
N ASN A 161 7.15 -13.60 0.53
CA ASN A 161 8.16 -13.13 -0.42
C ASN A 161 8.90 -11.88 0.12
N TYR A 162 8.17 -10.95 0.71
CA TYR A 162 8.76 -9.75 1.30
C TYR A 162 9.70 -10.09 2.46
N TRP A 163 9.30 -11.00 3.36
CA TRP A 163 10.15 -11.48 4.45
C TRP A 163 11.41 -12.17 3.93
N LYS A 164 11.27 -13.08 2.97
CA LYS A 164 12.41 -13.77 2.34
C LYS A 164 13.43 -12.76 1.81
N TYR A 165 13.01 -11.82 0.99
CA TYR A 165 13.90 -10.77 0.48
C TYR A 165 14.61 -10.02 1.59
N TYR A 166 13.88 -9.63 2.64
CA TYR A 166 14.42 -8.78 3.70
C TYR A 166 15.33 -9.55 4.67
N SER A 167 15.09 -10.85 4.88
CA SER A 167 15.91 -11.70 5.74
C SER A 167 17.22 -12.11 5.09
N GLU A 168 17.26 -12.21 3.76
CA GLU A 168 18.44 -12.60 2.98
C GLU A 168 19.38 -11.41 2.64
N ASN A 169 18.89 -10.16 2.76
CA ASN A 169 19.63 -8.92 2.48
C ASN A 169 19.71 -8.00 3.71
#